data_3eb469fb5d2fff599d5a1a075f33bb60
#
_entry.id   3eb469fb5d2fff599d5a1a075f33bb60
#
_cell.length_a   1.000
_cell.length_b   1.000
_cell.length_c   1.000
_cell.angle_alpha   90.00
_cell.angle_beta   90.00
_cell.angle_gamma   90.00
#
_symmetry.space_group_name_H-M   'P 1'
#
loop_
_entity.id
_entity.type
_entity.pdbx_description
1 polymer ?
#
loop_
_entity_poly.entity_id
_entity_poly.type
_entity_poly.pdbx_seq_one_letter_code
_entity_poly.pdbx_strand_id
1 'polypeptide(L)'
;ARAERWGVPAVLLNHREFASREALDGAIVQTLREAGVDWVIMAGWMRIVTSVLIDAFPDRVLNIHPSLLPSFKGAHAIEQAFNAGVKITGCTVHLVRLEVDSGPILIQAAVPVLPDDTVDSLQARIQVQEHRIFPKAIAIAAQRFAQPIP
;
A
#
# COMPACT_ATOMS: atom_id res chain seq x y z
N ALA A 1 15.22 13.91 -1.08
CA ALA A 1 15.67 13.90 -2.48
C ALA A 1 14.52 13.79 -3.50
N ARG A 2 13.67 12.71 -3.49
CA ARG A 2 12.61 12.55 -4.52
C ARG A 2 11.46 13.54 -4.31
N ALA A 3 10.94 13.69 -3.11
CA ALA A 3 9.88 14.65 -2.78
C ALA A 3 10.35 16.11 -3.02
N GLU A 4 11.53 16.45 -2.60
CA GLU A 4 12.18 17.74 -2.81
C GLU A 4 12.28 18.10 -4.31
N ARG A 5 12.66 17.12 -5.15
CA ARG A 5 12.73 17.29 -6.61
C ARG A 5 11.38 17.70 -7.22
N TRP A 6 10.29 17.30 -6.61
CA TRP A 6 8.94 17.59 -7.07
C TRP A 6 8.25 18.70 -6.27
N GLY A 7 8.99 19.37 -5.36
CA GLY A 7 8.44 20.44 -4.53
C GLY A 7 7.36 19.96 -3.54
N VAL A 8 7.38 18.66 -3.19
CA VAL A 8 6.41 18.07 -2.26
C VAL A 8 7.02 18.06 -0.86
N PRO A 9 6.31 18.53 0.17
CA PRO A 9 6.76 18.44 1.56
C PRO A 9 7.09 16.99 1.96
N ALA A 10 8.17 16.82 2.73
CA ALA A 10 8.56 15.51 3.24
C ALA A 10 8.83 15.60 4.74
N VAL A 11 8.19 14.72 5.50
CA VAL A 11 8.36 14.58 6.95
C VAL A 11 8.88 13.20 7.26
N LEU A 12 9.94 13.12 8.08
CA LEU A 12 10.46 11.86 8.57
C LEU A 12 9.92 11.62 9.99
N LEU A 13 9.17 10.54 10.17
CA LEU A 13 8.75 10.02 11.46
C LEU A 13 9.48 8.68 11.71
N ASN A 14 10.51 8.71 12.53
CA ASN A 14 11.28 7.52 12.82
C ASN A 14 10.53 6.67 13.86
N HIS A 15 10.06 5.50 13.43
CA HIS A 15 9.27 4.60 14.27
C HIS A 15 9.97 4.18 15.58
N ARG A 16 11.30 4.23 15.63
CA ARG A 16 12.06 3.86 16.83
C ARG A 16 11.98 4.91 17.96
N GLU A 17 11.46 6.10 17.63
CA GLU A 17 11.31 7.21 18.58
C GLU A 17 9.94 7.19 19.27
N PHE A 18 9.06 6.26 18.91
CA PHE A 18 7.72 6.14 19.47
C PHE A 18 7.58 4.91 20.37
N ALA A 19 6.91 5.09 21.50
CA ALA A 19 6.71 4.04 22.50
C ALA A 19 5.78 2.90 22.02
N SER A 20 4.89 3.19 21.07
CA SER A 20 3.93 2.21 20.53
C SER A 20 3.60 2.50 19.06
N ARG A 21 2.92 1.55 18.41
CA ARG A 21 2.40 1.74 17.04
C ARG A 21 1.31 2.81 17.01
N GLU A 22 0.47 2.86 18.03
CA GLU A 22 -0.60 3.84 18.21
C GLU A 22 -0.03 5.26 18.33
N ALA A 23 1.08 5.42 19.06
CA ALA A 23 1.76 6.71 19.20
C ALA A 23 2.35 7.18 17.85
N LEU A 24 2.94 6.27 17.09
CA LEU A 24 3.43 6.57 15.74
C LEU A 24 2.28 6.93 14.80
N ASP A 25 1.23 6.12 14.77
CA ASP A 25 0.06 6.37 13.91
C ASP A 25 -0.62 7.70 14.28
N GLY A 26 -0.68 8.06 15.56
CA GLY A 26 -1.16 9.36 16.02
C GLY A 26 -0.34 10.53 15.47
N ALA A 27 0.98 10.41 15.50
CA ALA A 27 1.89 11.43 14.94
C ALA A 27 1.74 11.53 13.40
N ILE A 28 1.55 10.40 12.72
CA ILE A 28 1.28 10.36 11.28
C ILE A 28 -0.04 11.07 10.98
N VAL A 29 -1.11 10.74 11.70
CA VAL A 29 -2.43 11.36 11.54
C VAL A 29 -2.36 12.86 11.74
N GLN A 30 -1.69 13.32 12.79
CA GLN A 30 -1.50 14.74 13.06
C GLN A 30 -0.79 15.43 11.89
N THR A 31 0.35 14.88 11.44
CA THR A 31 1.12 15.42 10.31
C THR A 31 0.29 15.52 9.03
N LEU A 32 -0.48 14.48 8.73
CA LEU A 32 -1.32 14.42 7.52
C LEU A 32 -2.48 15.42 7.59
N ARG A 33 -3.13 15.57 8.76
CA ARG A 33 -4.20 16.54 8.97
C ARG A 33 -3.71 17.97 8.87
N GLU A 34 -2.57 18.28 9.45
CA GLU A 34 -1.94 19.62 9.33
C GLU A 34 -1.60 19.98 7.88
N ALA A 35 -1.30 18.97 7.06
CA ALA A 35 -1.06 19.12 5.62
C ALA A 35 -2.35 19.14 4.77
N GLY A 36 -3.53 19.00 5.37
CA GLY A 36 -4.82 19.00 4.66
C GLY A 36 -5.03 17.79 3.76
N VAL A 37 -4.51 16.62 4.16
CA VAL A 37 -4.56 15.38 3.37
C VAL A 37 -5.93 14.73 3.51
N ASP A 38 -6.54 14.37 2.38
CA ASP A 38 -7.81 13.62 2.31
C ASP A 38 -7.60 12.11 2.11
N TRP A 39 -6.49 11.71 1.50
CA TRP A 39 -6.18 10.33 1.16
C TRP A 39 -4.80 9.93 1.62
N VAL A 40 -4.67 8.74 2.18
CA VAL A 40 -3.38 8.14 2.55
C VAL A 40 -3.04 7.05 1.55
N ILE A 41 -1.91 7.19 0.88
CA ILE A 41 -1.43 6.26 -0.12
C ILE A 41 -0.19 5.54 0.42
N MET A 42 -0.33 4.27 0.73
CA MET A 42 0.74 3.44 1.27
C MET A 42 1.49 2.74 0.14
N ALA A 43 2.76 3.06 -0.01
CA ALA A 43 3.66 2.42 -0.97
C ALA A 43 4.93 1.96 -0.25
N GLY A 44 5.21 0.65 -0.28
CA GLY A 44 6.32 0.07 0.48
C GLY A 44 6.12 0.14 1.99
N TRP A 45 4.89 0.17 2.45
CA TRP A 45 4.56 0.20 3.87
C TRP A 45 4.71 -1.19 4.47
N MET A 46 5.69 -1.36 5.36
CA MET A 46 6.07 -2.65 5.95
C MET A 46 5.62 -2.81 7.41
N ARG A 47 4.62 -2.05 7.85
CA ARG A 47 4.14 -2.03 9.24
C ARG A 47 2.65 -2.29 9.30
N ILE A 48 2.21 -2.88 10.40
CA ILE A 48 0.78 -3.04 10.69
C ILE A 48 0.27 -1.71 11.25
N VAL A 49 -0.71 -1.12 10.58
CA VAL A 49 -1.43 0.08 11.03
C VAL A 49 -2.38 -0.26 12.16
N THR A 50 -2.70 0.74 12.99
CA THR A 50 -3.67 0.61 14.07
C THR A 50 -5.00 1.26 13.70
N SER A 51 -6.01 1.10 14.56
CA SER A 51 -7.29 1.81 14.41
C SER A 51 -7.13 3.32 14.40
N VAL A 52 -6.10 3.85 15.07
CA VAL A 52 -5.83 5.30 15.11
C VAL A 52 -5.71 5.90 13.70
N LEU A 53 -4.95 5.24 12.80
CA LEU A 53 -4.82 5.72 11.43
C LEU A 53 -6.08 5.43 10.59
N ILE A 54 -6.66 4.23 10.73
CA ILE A 54 -7.81 3.80 9.92
C ILE A 54 -9.05 4.64 10.25
N ASP A 55 -9.31 4.88 11.54
CA ASP A 55 -10.46 5.65 11.99
C ASP A 55 -10.31 7.15 11.68
N ALA A 56 -9.07 7.65 11.57
CA ALA A 56 -8.79 9.02 11.16
C ALA A 56 -9.06 9.29 9.67
N PHE A 57 -8.96 8.25 8.82
CA PHE A 57 -9.15 8.30 7.38
C PHE A 57 -10.05 7.14 6.90
N PRO A 58 -11.33 7.09 7.32
CA PRO A 58 -12.24 5.98 7.02
C PRO A 58 -12.43 5.85 5.51
N ASP A 59 -12.21 4.63 4.97
CA ASP A 59 -12.26 4.31 3.55
C ASP A 59 -11.33 5.14 2.63
N ARG A 60 -10.30 5.77 3.20
CA ARG A 60 -9.37 6.66 2.48
C ARG A 60 -7.90 6.28 2.65
N VAL A 61 -7.63 5.06 3.04
CA VAL A 61 -6.28 4.51 3.10
C VAL A 61 -6.15 3.43 2.04
N LEU A 62 -5.26 3.64 1.07
CA LEU A 62 -4.94 2.70 0.00
C LEU A 62 -3.59 2.05 0.24
N ASN A 63 -3.49 0.77 -0.08
CA ASN A 63 -2.23 0.04 -0.11
C ASN A 63 -2.08 -0.73 -1.42
N ILE A 64 -0.84 -0.92 -1.85
CA ILE A 64 -0.50 -1.85 -2.92
C ILE A 64 0.25 -3.04 -2.33
N HIS A 65 -0.19 -4.25 -2.68
CA HIS A 65 0.36 -5.51 -2.19
C HIS A 65 0.84 -6.37 -3.37
N PRO A 66 2.06 -6.94 -3.32
CA PRO A 66 2.66 -7.63 -4.47
C PRO A 66 2.22 -9.09 -4.58
N SER A 67 0.92 -9.34 -4.52
CA SER A 67 0.28 -10.62 -4.84
C SER A 67 -1.13 -10.41 -5.38
N LEU A 68 -1.72 -11.48 -5.93
CA LEU A 68 -3.15 -11.51 -6.25
C LEU A 68 -3.93 -11.90 -4.97
N LEU A 69 -4.29 -10.91 -4.17
CA LEU A 69 -5.12 -11.12 -2.98
C LEU A 69 -6.42 -11.86 -3.33
N PRO A 70 -6.89 -12.78 -2.50
CA PRO A 70 -6.47 -13.05 -1.11
C PRO A 70 -5.27 -13.99 -0.95
N SER A 71 -4.58 -14.38 -2.02
CA SER A 71 -3.39 -15.24 -1.95
C SER A 71 -2.18 -14.47 -1.44
N PHE A 72 -1.32 -15.14 -0.69
CA PHE A 72 -0.02 -14.64 -0.24
C PHE A 72 -0.10 -13.29 0.48
N LYS A 73 -0.95 -13.19 1.51
CA LYS A 73 -1.05 -12.05 2.41
C LYS A 73 0.22 -11.86 3.24
N GLY A 74 0.44 -10.63 3.73
CA GLY A 74 1.50 -10.30 4.67
C GLY A 74 2.88 -10.14 4.02
N ALA A 75 3.93 -10.33 4.81
CA ALA A 75 5.31 -10.12 4.39
C ALA A 75 5.78 -11.18 3.38
N HIS A 76 6.76 -10.79 2.54
CA HIS A 76 7.43 -11.71 1.58
C HIS A 76 6.49 -12.38 0.57
N ALA A 77 5.43 -11.69 0.15
CA ALA A 77 4.40 -12.26 -0.74
C ALA A 77 4.97 -12.78 -2.08
N ILE A 78 5.98 -12.11 -2.63
CA ILE A 78 6.64 -12.53 -3.88
C ILE A 78 7.39 -13.83 -3.68
N GLU A 79 8.16 -13.95 -2.59
CA GLU A 79 8.87 -15.18 -2.24
C GLU A 79 7.91 -16.33 -1.96
N GLN A 80 6.78 -16.04 -1.27
CA GLN A 80 5.74 -17.03 -1.02
C GLN A 80 5.16 -17.56 -2.34
N ALA A 81 4.79 -16.67 -3.27
CA ALA A 81 4.26 -17.05 -4.58
C ALA A 81 5.29 -17.86 -5.40
N PHE A 82 6.54 -17.42 -5.42
CA PHE A 82 7.63 -18.08 -6.11
C PHE A 82 7.87 -19.50 -5.57
N ASN A 83 7.99 -19.66 -4.25
CA ASN A 83 8.22 -20.94 -3.58
C ASN A 83 7.02 -21.89 -3.66
N ALA A 84 5.80 -21.35 -3.73
CA ALA A 84 4.58 -22.15 -3.96
C ALA A 84 4.49 -22.69 -5.40
N GLY A 85 5.34 -22.23 -6.31
CA GLY A 85 5.39 -22.72 -7.70
C GLY A 85 4.17 -22.34 -8.54
N VAL A 86 3.44 -21.28 -8.16
CA VAL A 86 2.31 -20.77 -8.94
C VAL A 86 2.78 -20.28 -10.30
N LYS A 87 1.93 -20.37 -11.31
CA LYS A 87 2.26 -19.93 -12.68
C LYS A 87 1.84 -18.49 -12.94
N ILE A 88 0.96 -17.96 -12.11
CA ILE A 88 0.45 -16.58 -12.18
C ILE A 88 0.45 -16.01 -10.77
N THR A 89 1.02 -14.84 -10.62
CA THR A 89 0.92 -13.97 -9.45
C THR A 89 0.57 -12.56 -9.90
N GLY A 90 0.89 -11.52 -9.15
CA GLY A 90 0.63 -10.15 -9.56
C GLY A 90 0.67 -9.16 -8.42
N CYS A 91 -0.12 -8.11 -8.54
CA CYS A 91 -0.28 -7.10 -7.51
C CYS A 91 -1.74 -6.67 -7.36
N THR A 92 -2.06 -6.20 -6.17
CA THR A 92 -3.41 -5.79 -5.78
C THR A 92 -3.37 -4.42 -5.12
N VAL A 93 -4.21 -3.49 -5.57
CA VAL A 93 -4.51 -2.26 -4.83
C VAL A 93 -5.83 -2.44 -4.10
N HIS A 94 -5.82 -2.18 -2.81
CA HIS A 94 -6.98 -2.36 -1.94
C HIS A 94 -7.10 -1.24 -0.90
N LEU A 95 -8.29 -1.06 -0.35
CA LEU A 95 -8.51 -0.25 0.84
C LEU A 95 -7.94 -0.98 2.06
N VAL A 96 -7.30 -0.22 2.95
CA VAL A 96 -6.71 -0.80 4.17
C VAL A 96 -7.77 -1.02 5.22
N ARG A 97 -7.67 -2.15 5.94
CA ARG A 97 -8.47 -2.53 7.11
C ARG A 97 -7.53 -2.98 8.24
N LEU A 98 -8.06 -3.17 9.44
CA LEU A 98 -7.28 -3.66 10.59
C LEU A 98 -6.68 -5.04 10.36
N GLU A 99 -7.45 -5.92 9.71
CA GLU A 99 -6.93 -7.21 9.27
C GLU A 99 -6.00 -7.00 8.06
N VAL A 100 -4.81 -7.56 8.13
CA VAL A 100 -3.78 -7.40 7.10
C VAL A 100 -4.27 -7.92 5.75
N ASP A 101 -4.13 -7.10 4.72
CA ASP A 101 -4.43 -7.41 3.32
C ASP A 101 -5.83 -8.02 3.08
N SER A 102 -6.83 -7.55 3.84
CA SER A 102 -8.21 -8.07 3.81
C SER A 102 -9.25 -7.08 3.26
N GLY A 103 -8.85 -5.83 3.04
CA GLY A 103 -9.79 -4.78 2.63
C GLY A 103 -10.28 -4.91 1.17
N PRO A 104 -11.31 -4.17 0.81
CA PRO A 104 -11.90 -4.18 -0.53
C PRO A 104 -10.87 -3.94 -1.63
N ILE A 105 -10.85 -4.81 -2.62
CA ILE A 105 -9.96 -4.73 -3.78
C ILE A 105 -10.52 -3.70 -4.76
N LEU A 106 -9.64 -2.82 -5.27
CA LEU A 106 -9.95 -1.83 -6.28
C LEU A 106 -9.47 -2.24 -7.66
N ILE A 107 -8.23 -2.67 -7.78
CA ILE A 107 -7.61 -3.12 -9.04
C ILE A 107 -6.62 -4.25 -8.74
N GLN A 108 -6.54 -5.18 -9.67
CA GLN A 108 -5.49 -6.21 -9.71
C GLN A 108 -4.84 -6.25 -11.09
N ALA A 109 -3.57 -6.65 -11.12
CA ALA A 109 -2.86 -6.97 -12.35
C ALA A 109 -2.15 -8.31 -12.20
N ALA A 110 -2.40 -9.21 -13.14
CA ALA A 110 -1.76 -10.51 -13.19
C ALA A 110 -0.37 -10.41 -13.83
N VAL A 111 0.55 -11.23 -13.33
CA VAL A 111 1.93 -11.34 -13.79
C VAL A 111 2.28 -12.83 -13.90
N PRO A 112 2.78 -13.30 -15.07
CA PRO A 112 3.24 -14.68 -15.20
C PRO A 112 4.53 -14.91 -14.41
N VAL A 113 4.67 -16.10 -13.82
CA VAL A 113 5.93 -16.62 -13.30
C VAL A 113 6.57 -17.46 -14.37
N LEU A 114 7.73 -17.05 -14.86
CA LEU A 114 8.43 -17.72 -15.96
C LEU A 114 9.34 -18.85 -15.42
N PRO A 115 9.66 -19.87 -16.25
CA PRO A 115 10.48 -20.99 -15.81
C PRO A 115 11.86 -20.59 -15.27
N ASP A 116 12.46 -19.55 -15.84
CA ASP A 116 13.81 -19.09 -15.51
C ASP A 116 13.79 -17.88 -14.54
N ASP A 117 12.65 -17.58 -13.90
CA ASP A 117 12.58 -16.48 -12.96
C ASP A 117 13.40 -16.77 -11.70
N THR A 118 13.91 -15.68 -11.16
CA THR A 118 14.34 -15.55 -9.77
C THR A 118 13.30 -14.69 -9.04
N VAL A 119 13.38 -14.64 -7.71
CA VAL A 119 12.55 -13.73 -6.91
C VAL A 119 12.73 -12.28 -7.37
N ASP A 120 13.96 -11.86 -7.67
CA ASP A 120 14.28 -10.51 -8.11
C ASP A 120 13.70 -10.18 -9.48
N SER A 121 13.79 -11.09 -10.46
CA SER A 121 13.23 -10.87 -11.80
C SER A 121 11.70 -10.83 -11.77
N LEU A 122 11.07 -11.69 -10.95
CA LEU A 122 9.64 -11.67 -10.71
C LEU A 122 9.20 -10.36 -10.03
N GLN A 123 9.94 -9.92 -9.00
CA GLN A 123 9.69 -8.64 -8.33
C GLN A 123 9.76 -7.46 -9.30
N ALA A 124 10.77 -7.40 -10.15
CA ALA A 124 10.91 -6.35 -11.15
C ALA A 124 9.70 -6.32 -12.11
N ARG A 125 9.21 -7.49 -12.53
CA ARG A 125 8.03 -7.61 -13.41
C ARG A 125 6.75 -7.19 -12.70
N ILE A 126 6.58 -7.54 -11.42
CA ILE A 126 5.44 -7.10 -10.60
C ILE A 126 5.45 -5.58 -10.44
N GLN A 127 6.61 -4.97 -10.14
CA GLN A 127 6.75 -3.52 -9.97
C GLN A 127 6.33 -2.73 -11.21
N VAL A 128 6.56 -3.25 -12.42
CA VAL A 128 6.05 -2.62 -13.66
C VAL A 128 4.52 -2.52 -13.62
N GLN A 129 3.83 -3.56 -13.16
CA GLN A 129 2.37 -3.53 -13.04
C GLN A 129 1.90 -2.66 -11.88
N GLU A 130 2.60 -2.66 -10.75
CA GLU A 130 2.31 -1.77 -9.63
C GLU A 130 2.32 -0.30 -10.07
N HIS A 131 3.35 0.13 -10.78
CA HIS A 131 3.47 1.49 -11.32
C HIS A 131 2.35 1.84 -12.31
N ARG A 132 1.76 0.85 -12.99
CA ARG A 132 0.66 1.05 -13.95
C ARG A 132 -0.71 1.14 -13.27
N ILE A 133 -0.96 0.29 -12.26
CA ILE A 133 -2.30 0.18 -11.67
C ILE A 133 -2.50 1.12 -10.48
N PHE A 134 -1.43 1.46 -9.73
CA PHE A 134 -1.57 2.27 -8.53
C PHE A 134 -2.12 3.68 -8.82
N PRO A 135 -1.60 4.45 -9.79
CA PRO A 135 -2.19 5.75 -10.14
C PRO A 135 -3.66 5.63 -10.61
N LYS A 136 -4.00 4.55 -11.33
CA LYS A 136 -5.38 4.30 -11.76
C LYS A 136 -6.30 4.02 -10.58
N ALA A 137 -5.85 3.23 -9.61
CA ALA A 137 -6.59 2.95 -8.38
C ALA A 137 -6.85 4.22 -7.58
N ILE A 138 -5.85 5.10 -7.46
CA ILE A 138 -6.00 6.40 -6.78
C ILE A 138 -7.06 7.25 -7.48
N ALA A 139 -7.05 7.32 -8.81
CA ALA A 139 -8.06 8.06 -9.57
C ALA A 139 -9.47 7.50 -9.37
N ILE A 140 -9.63 6.16 -9.39
CA ILE A 140 -10.92 5.49 -9.12
C ILE A 140 -11.39 5.79 -7.70
N ALA A 141 -10.51 5.70 -6.71
CA ALA A 141 -10.83 5.97 -5.32
C ALA A 141 -11.26 7.44 -5.13
N ALA A 142 -10.53 8.38 -5.69
CA ALA A 142 -10.85 9.80 -5.63
C ALA A 142 -12.22 10.12 -6.24
N GLN A 143 -12.59 9.48 -7.35
CA GLN A 143 -13.91 9.65 -7.97
C GLN A 143 -15.05 9.03 -7.16
N ARG A 144 -14.81 7.85 -6.57
CA ARG A 144 -15.82 7.07 -5.85
C ARG A 144 -16.18 7.68 -4.49
N PHE A 145 -15.25 8.39 -3.88
CA PHE A 145 -15.35 8.96 -2.54
C PHE A 145 -15.13 10.48 -2.56
N ALA A 146 -15.64 11.16 -3.58
CA ALA A 146 -15.43 12.60 -3.81
C ALA A 146 -16.03 13.53 -2.72
N GLN A 147 -16.65 12.99 -1.67
CA GLN A 147 -17.17 13.79 -0.56
C GLN A 147 -16.09 14.05 0.49
N PRO A 148 -15.99 15.29 1.03
CA PRO A 148 -15.06 15.59 2.12
C PRO A 148 -15.36 14.76 3.38
N ILE A 149 -14.31 14.46 4.15
CA ILE A 149 -14.47 13.89 5.49
C ILE A 149 -15.14 14.93 6.39
N PRO A 150 -16.18 14.57 7.15
CA PRO A 150 -16.84 15.50 8.07
C PRO A 150 -15.92 15.95 9.21
#